data_ea82f3e6d97f27c5c5c625d1fdf7b4d6
#
_entry.id   ea82f3e6d97f27c5c5c625d1fdf7b4d6
#
_cell.length_a   1.000
_cell.length_b   1.000
_cell.length_c   1.000
_cell.angle_alpha   90.00
_cell.angle_beta   90.00
_cell.angle_gamma   90.00
#
_symmetry.space_group_name_H-M   'P 1'
#
loop_
_entity.id
_entity.type
_entity.pdbx_description
1 polymer ?
#
loop_
_entity_poly.entity_id
_entity_poly.type
_entity_poly.pdbx_seq_one_letter_code
_entity_poly.pdbx_strand_id
1 'polypeptide(L)'
;GVQTCALPILPLILTVSFALGVAITVAEPDLQVLAGNVPEIDTTVLILTVSVGVGFFLMLCMVRILFSISLRTMLIVFYAIVFAAAFLSDESILSVAFDSGGVTTGPMTVPFIMALGVGVASIRSDENAKADSFGLVGLCSIGPILSVLLLGAIYKTQPAQGESGAVSGVATTVELGKDYLQDRKSTRLN
;
A
#
# COMPACT_ATOMS: atom_id res chain seq x y z
N GLY A 1 -18.62 14.75 -29.43
CA GLY A 1 -19.89 14.83 -28.70
C GLY A 1 -19.90 14.16 -27.32
N VAL A 2 -18.95 13.28 -27.02
CA VAL A 2 -18.94 12.52 -25.74
C VAL A 2 -18.25 13.29 -24.59
N GLN A 3 -17.37 14.23 -24.90
CA GLN A 3 -16.61 14.97 -23.90
C GLN A 3 -17.44 15.96 -23.06
N THR A 4 -18.54 16.47 -23.59
CA THR A 4 -19.33 17.53 -22.92
C THR A 4 -20.25 16.99 -21.82
N CYS A 5 -20.66 15.73 -21.89
CA CYS A 5 -21.48 15.09 -20.82
C CYS A 5 -20.65 14.52 -19.66
N ALA A 6 -19.34 14.27 -19.85
CA ALA A 6 -18.47 13.71 -18.83
C ALA A 6 -17.97 14.75 -17.82
N LEU A 7 -17.93 16.03 -18.19
CA LEU A 7 -17.39 17.11 -17.36
C LEU A 7 -18.08 17.28 -15.98
N PRO A 8 -19.42 17.23 -15.84
CA PRO A 8 -20.05 17.35 -14.52
C PRO A 8 -19.95 16.07 -13.67
N ILE A 9 -19.75 14.91 -14.31
CA ILE A 9 -19.68 13.61 -13.62
C ILE A 9 -18.23 13.30 -13.19
N LEU A 10 -17.24 13.92 -13.82
CA LEU A 10 -15.82 13.70 -13.52
C LEU A 10 -15.47 13.91 -12.06
N PRO A 11 -15.78 15.05 -11.40
CA PRO A 11 -15.45 15.25 -9.99
C PRO A 11 -16.15 14.24 -9.09
N LEU A 12 -17.37 13.81 -9.44
CA LEU A 12 -18.09 12.80 -8.68
C LEU A 12 -17.36 11.45 -8.75
N ILE A 13 -16.96 11.00 -9.94
CA ILE A 13 -16.21 9.74 -10.11
C ILE A 13 -14.90 9.80 -9.33
N LEU A 14 -14.18 10.90 -9.39
CA LEU A 14 -12.90 11.06 -8.70
C LEU A 14 -13.06 11.03 -7.18
N THR A 15 -14.03 11.78 -6.63
CA THR A 15 -14.27 11.82 -5.18
C THR A 15 -14.77 10.48 -4.66
N VAL A 16 -15.66 9.81 -5.38
CA VAL A 16 -16.15 8.48 -5.01
C VAL A 16 -15.02 7.45 -5.08
N SER A 17 -14.21 7.46 -6.12
CA SER A 17 -13.07 6.54 -6.24
C SER A 17 -12.05 6.75 -5.12
N PHE A 18 -11.73 7.99 -4.78
CA PHE A 18 -10.87 8.30 -3.65
C PHE A 18 -11.45 7.78 -2.33
N ALA A 19 -12.70 8.12 -2.03
CA ALA A 19 -13.35 7.70 -0.78
C ALA A 19 -13.46 6.17 -0.65
N LEU A 20 -13.79 5.48 -1.75
CA LEU A 20 -13.85 4.03 -1.79
C LEU A 20 -12.45 3.40 -1.63
N GLY A 21 -11.42 3.95 -2.26
CA GLY A 21 -10.04 3.50 -2.09
C GLY A 21 -9.58 3.59 -0.64
N VAL A 22 -9.84 4.72 0.01
CA VAL A 22 -9.55 4.89 1.45
C VAL A 22 -10.34 3.90 2.30
N ALA A 23 -11.65 3.80 2.10
CA ALA A 23 -12.51 2.94 2.92
C ALA A 23 -12.12 1.46 2.84
N ILE A 24 -11.84 0.95 1.64
CA ILE A 24 -11.44 -0.45 1.45
C ILE A 24 -10.08 -0.73 2.07
N THR A 25 -9.14 0.18 1.91
CA THR A 25 -7.78 0.01 2.46
C THR A 25 -7.79 0.06 3.99
N VAL A 26 -8.59 0.92 4.60
CA VAL A 26 -8.77 0.93 6.07
C VAL A 26 -9.39 -0.39 6.56
N ALA A 27 -10.28 -0.99 5.78
CA ALA A 27 -10.92 -2.25 6.11
C ALA A 27 -10.05 -3.50 5.85
N GLU A 28 -8.88 -3.34 5.20
CA GLU A 28 -7.97 -4.45 4.89
C GLU A 28 -7.34 -5.01 6.16
N PRO A 29 -7.61 -6.29 6.54
CA PRO A 29 -7.10 -6.86 7.77
C PRO A 29 -5.57 -7.02 7.77
N ASP A 30 -4.98 -7.30 6.63
CA ASP A 30 -3.54 -7.49 6.48
C ASP A 30 -2.77 -6.18 6.76
N LEU A 31 -3.35 -5.03 6.39
CA LEU A 31 -2.78 -3.72 6.71
C LEU A 31 -2.80 -3.46 8.23
N GLN A 32 -3.84 -3.90 8.92
CA GLN A 32 -3.92 -3.76 10.38
C GLN A 32 -2.85 -4.61 11.09
N VAL A 33 -2.62 -5.82 10.59
CA VAL A 33 -1.54 -6.69 11.09
C VAL A 33 -0.17 -6.08 10.84
N LEU A 34 0.08 -5.57 9.63
CA LEU A 34 1.34 -4.88 9.31
C LEU A 34 1.56 -3.70 10.26
N ALA A 35 0.55 -2.84 10.41
CA ALA A 35 0.66 -1.64 11.25
C ALA A 35 0.90 -1.97 12.73
N GLY A 36 0.33 -3.08 13.23
CA GLY A 36 0.58 -3.56 14.59
C GLY A 36 2.00 -4.12 14.81
N ASN A 37 2.71 -4.48 13.74
CA ASN A 37 4.08 -4.99 13.81
C ASN A 37 5.17 -3.92 13.64
N VAL A 38 4.80 -2.66 13.45
CA VAL A 38 5.73 -1.53 13.29
C VAL A 38 5.64 -0.63 14.53
N PRO A 39 6.44 -0.88 15.59
CA PRO A 39 6.34 -0.15 16.84
C PRO A 39 6.84 1.30 16.77
N GLU A 40 7.59 1.64 15.73
CA GLU A 40 8.20 2.97 15.55
C GLU A 40 7.19 4.03 15.07
N ILE A 41 6.07 3.60 14.50
CA ILE A 41 5.04 4.48 13.93
C ILE A 41 3.69 4.15 14.58
N ASP A 42 2.93 5.16 14.95
CA ASP A 42 1.57 4.95 15.44
C ASP A 42 0.73 4.19 14.41
N THR A 43 0.10 3.11 14.84
CA THR A 43 -0.71 2.21 14.01
C THR A 43 -1.78 2.96 13.21
N THR A 44 -2.45 3.93 13.85
CA THR A 44 -3.51 4.73 13.21
C THR A 44 -2.94 5.63 12.13
N VAL A 45 -1.77 6.25 12.39
CA VAL A 45 -1.10 7.14 11.44
C VAL A 45 -0.66 6.34 10.22
N LEU A 46 -0.10 5.14 10.41
CA LEU A 46 0.34 4.29 9.31
C LEU A 46 -0.84 3.84 8.45
N ILE A 47 -1.93 3.34 9.06
CA ILE A 47 -3.13 2.90 8.34
C ILE A 47 -3.74 4.05 7.54
N LEU A 48 -3.91 5.23 8.15
CA LEU A 48 -4.48 6.39 7.46
C LEU A 48 -3.59 6.87 6.30
N THR A 49 -2.28 6.94 6.52
CA THR A 49 -1.33 7.36 5.48
C THR A 49 -1.36 6.43 4.28
N VAL A 50 -1.31 5.12 4.52
CA VAL A 50 -1.39 4.10 3.46
C VAL A 50 -2.72 4.18 2.74
N SER A 51 -3.83 4.30 3.47
CA SER A 51 -5.19 4.35 2.90
C SER A 51 -5.40 5.58 2.02
N VAL A 52 -4.92 6.74 2.45
CA VAL A 52 -4.95 7.98 1.66
C VAL A 52 -4.10 7.82 0.39
N GLY A 53 -2.94 7.17 0.49
CA GLY A 53 -2.10 6.85 -0.66
C GLY A 53 -2.81 5.98 -1.69
N VAL A 54 -3.45 4.89 -1.27
CA VAL A 54 -4.24 4.03 -2.16
C VAL A 54 -5.39 4.80 -2.79
N GLY A 55 -6.15 5.56 -1.99
CA GLY A 55 -7.26 6.37 -2.48
C GLY A 55 -6.83 7.37 -3.56
N PHE A 56 -5.71 8.06 -3.32
CA PHE A 56 -5.14 9.00 -4.29
C PHE A 56 -4.72 8.31 -5.60
N PHE A 57 -4.03 7.17 -5.51
CA PHE A 57 -3.64 6.44 -6.71
C PHE A 57 -4.82 5.80 -7.42
N LEU A 58 -5.85 5.36 -6.71
CA LEU A 58 -7.10 4.90 -7.33
C LEU A 58 -7.79 6.03 -8.10
N MET A 59 -7.83 7.24 -7.54
CA MET A 59 -8.30 8.43 -8.25
C MET A 59 -7.48 8.70 -9.51
N LEU A 60 -6.14 8.62 -9.45
CA LEU A 60 -5.26 8.75 -10.62
C LEU A 60 -5.52 7.67 -11.67
N CYS A 61 -5.83 6.44 -11.24
CA CYS A 61 -6.23 5.37 -12.14
C CYS A 61 -7.51 5.72 -12.92
N MET A 62 -8.49 6.33 -12.25
CA MET A 62 -9.71 6.77 -12.92
C MET A 62 -9.44 7.89 -13.93
N VAL A 63 -8.62 8.88 -13.55
CA VAL A 63 -8.16 9.92 -14.48
C VAL A 63 -7.49 9.30 -15.71
N ARG A 64 -6.59 8.35 -15.50
CA ARG A 64 -5.92 7.63 -16.59
C ARG A 64 -6.91 6.98 -17.54
N ILE A 65 -7.90 6.23 -17.03
CA ILE A 65 -8.91 5.56 -17.87
C ILE A 65 -9.71 6.58 -18.67
N LEU A 66 -10.12 7.68 -18.03
CA LEU A 66 -10.94 8.72 -18.69
C LEU A 66 -10.17 9.47 -19.77
N PHE A 67 -8.89 9.75 -19.55
CA PHE A 67 -8.04 10.49 -20.50
C PHE A 67 -7.20 9.61 -21.43
N SER A 68 -7.37 8.29 -21.39
CA SER A 68 -6.61 7.32 -22.21
C SER A 68 -5.09 7.44 -22.11
N ILE A 69 -4.58 7.77 -20.92
CA ILE A 69 -3.14 7.89 -20.69
C ILE A 69 -2.52 6.49 -20.70
N SER A 70 -1.37 6.31 -21.36
CA SER A 70 -0.71 5.02 -21.45
C SER A 70 -0.23 4.52 -20.08
N LEU A 71 -0.62 3.29 -19.71
CA LEU A 71 -0.22 2.65 -18.45
C LEU A 71 1.29 2.55 -18.32
N ARG A 72 1.96 2.17 -19.43
CA ARG A 72 3.43 1.98 -19.44
C ARG A 72 4.16 3.24 -18.97
N THR A 73 3.78 4.41 -19.50
CA THR A 73 4.43 5.68 -19.16
C THR A 73 4.20 6.02 -17.68
N MET A 74 2.97 5.86 -17.19
CA MET A 74 2.67 6.12 -15.78
C MET A 74 3.45 5.21 -14.85
N LEU A 75 3.50 3.90 -15.11
CA LEU A 75 4.26 2.95 -14.30
C LEU A 75 5.75 3.32 -14.29
N ILE A 76 6.37 3.59 -15.44
CA ILE A 76 7.79 3.96 -15.52
C ILE A 76 8.06 5.21 -14.68
N VAL A 77 7.25 6.26 -14.82
CA VAL A 77 7.45 7.52 -14.09
C VAL A 77 7.29 7.32 -12.59
N PHE A 78 6.22 6.67 -12.13
CA PHE A 78 5.98 6.50 -10.72
C PHE A 78 6.97 5.53 -10.06
N TYR A 79 7.35 4.43 -10.72
CA TYR A 79 8.39 3.55 -10.19
C TYR A 79 9.76 4.23 -10.17
N ALA A 80 10.10 5.08 -11.14
CA ALA A 80 11.31 5.88 -11.07
C ALA A 80 11.32 6.80 -9.84
N ILE A 81 10.17 7.42 -9.51
CA ILE A 81 10.00 8.23 -8.30
C ILE A 81 10.14 7.37 -7.03
N VAL A 82 9.52 6.17 -7.00
CA VAL A 82 9.63 5.23 -5.88
C VAL A 82 11.08 4.86 -5.63
N PHE A 83 11.82 4.46 -6.66
CA PHE A 83 13.22 4.08 -6.51
C PHE A 83 14.10 5.26 -6.11
N ALA A 84 13.86 6.46 -6.65
CA ALA A 84 14.57 7.67 -6.23
C ALA A 84 14.31 7.98 -4.74
N ALA A 85 13.06 7.87 -4.27
CA ALA A 85 12.71 8.04 -2.87
C ALA A 85 13.31 6.94 -1.98
N ALA A 86 13.33 5.70 -2.46
CA ALA A 86 13.91 4.55 -1.76
C ALA A 86 15.42 4.74 -1.48
N PHE A 87 16.17 5.31 -2.42
CA PHE A 87 17.59 5.63 -2.22
C PHE A 87 17.86 6.67 -1.11
N LEU A 88 16.87 7.47 -0.78
CA LEU A 88 16.95 8.51 0.25
C LEU A 88 16.42 8.06 1.62
N SER A 89 15.83 6.87 1.68
CA SER A 89 15.13 6.34 2.86
C SER A 89 16.03 5.38 3.65
N ASP A 90 15.75 5.27 4.96
CA ASP A 90 16.42 4.30 5.84
C ASP A 90 15.91 2.87 5.59
N GLU A 91 16.73 1.85 5.85
CA GLU A 91 16.42 0.43 5.58
C GLU A 91 15.16 -0.05 6.31
N SER A 92 14.92 0.41 7.54
CA SER A 92 13.73 0.03 8.33
C SER A 92 12.44 0.52 7.66
N ILE A 93 12.41 1.79 7.24
CA ILE A 93 11.26 2.39 6.57
C ILE A 93 11.08 1.82 5.16
N LEU A 94 12.19 1.52 4.47
CA LEU A 94 12.18 0.93 3.15
C LEU A 94 11.46 -0.43 3.15
N SER A 95 11.76 -1.29 4.12
CA SER A 95 11.11 -2.59 4.23
C SER A 95 9.61 -2.45 4.49
N VAL A 96 9.19 -1.58 5.41
CA VAL A 96 7.78 -1.31 5.71
C VAL A 96 7.05 -0.71 4.50
N ALA A 97 7.70 0.17 3.75
CA ALA A 97 7.11 0.78 2.57
C ALA A 97 6.81 -0.26 1.48
N PHE A 98 7.77 -1.10 1.14
CA PHE A 98 7.54 -2.14 0.14
C PHE A 98 6.55 -3.21 0.61
N ASP A 99 6.58 -3.58 1.88
CA ASP A 99 5.63 -4.51 2.47
C ASP A 99 4.20 -3.94 2.45
N SER A 100 4.03 -2.66 2.77
CA SER A 100 2.73 -1.98 2.66
C SER A 100 2.16 -1.99 1.24
N GLY A 101 3.01 -1.88 0.21
CA GLY A 101 2.62 -2.01 -1.19
C GLY A 101 2.12 -3.41 -1.54
N GLY A 102 2.72 -4.44 -0.96
CA GLY A 102 2.28 -5.84 -1.10
C GLY A 102 0.97 -6.13 -0.36
N VAL A 103 0.89 -5.70 0.89
CA VAL A 103 -0.26 -5.92 1.78
C VAL A 103 -1.54 -5.26 1.26
N THR A 104 -1.45 -4.07 0.68
CA THR A 104 -2.61 -3.36 0.12
C THR A 104 -3.12 -3.94 -1.21
N THR A 105 -2.40 -4.91 -1.79
CA THR A 105 -2.89 -5.73 -2.89
C THR A 105 -3.49 -7.05 -2.40
N GLY A 106 -4.20 -7.00 -1.27
CA GLY A 106 -4.81 -8.14 -0.59
C GLY A 106 -6.10 -8.64 -1.22
N PRO A 107 -6.72 -9.65 -0.60
CA PRO A 107 -7.87 -10.36 -1.16
C PRO A 107 -9.13 -9.52 -1.29
N MET A 108 -9.26 -8.41 -0.56
CA MET A 108 -10.40 -7.50 -0.65
C MET A 108 -10.16 -6.39 -1.67
N THR A 109 -8.97 -5.79 -1.67
CA THR A 109 -8.65 -4.60 -2.45
C THR A 109 -8.51 -4.90 -3.94
N VAL A 110 -7.87 -6.01 -4.33
CA VAL A 110 -7.64 -6.37 -5.74
C VAL A 110 -8.92 -6.60 -6.53
N PRO A 111 -9.86 -7.48 -6.10
CA PRO A 111 -11.10 -7.70 -6.84
C PRO A 111 -11.93 -6.44 -6.96
N PHE A 112 -11.89 -5.57 -5.95
CA PHE A 112 -12.61 -4.30 -5.98
C PHE A 112 -12.01 -3.32 -7.00
N ILE A 113 -10.68 -3.13 -7.01
CA ILE A 113 -10.01 -2.27 -7.98
C ILE A 113 -10.28 -2.76 -9.40
N MET A 114 -10.24 -4.07 -9.62
CA MET A 114 -10.52 -4.66 -10.92
C MET A 114 -11.98 -4.44 -11.35
N ALA A 115 -12.93 -4.66 -10.45
CA ALA A 115 -14.35 -4.44 -10.72
C ALA A 115 -14.64 -2.97 -11.06
N LEU A 116 -14.07 -2.04 -10.29
CA LEU A 116 -14.19 -0.61 -10.52
C LEU A 116 -13.55 -0.22 -11.87
N GLY A 117 -12.37 -0.74 -12.17
CA GLY A 117 -11.67 -0.51 -13.42
C GLY A 117 -12.47 -0.98 -14.64
N VAL A 118 -13.01 -2.19 -14.58
CA VAL A 118 -13.88 -2.75 -15.64
C VAL A 118 -15.16 -1.91 -15.78
N GLY A 119 -15.79 -1.53 -14.65
CA GLY A 119 -17.00 -0.72 -14.64
C GLY A 119 -16.80 0.64 -15.32
N VAL A 120 -15.72 1.36 -14.98
CA VAL A 120 -15.42 2.66 -15.58
C VAL A 120 -14.97 2.52 -17.05
N ALA A 121 -14.20 1.48 -17.36
CA ALA A 121 -13.79 1.21 -18.75
C ALA A 121 -14.97 0.84 -19.66
N SER A 122 -16.01 0.20 -19.13
CA SER A 122 -17.25 -0.12 -19.85
C SER A 122 -18.00 1.13 -20.34
N ILE A 123 -17.87 2.25 -19.63
CA ILE A 123 -18.47 3.53 -20.02
C ILE A 123 -17.82 4.05 -21.32
N ARG A 124 -16.57 3.68 -21.59
CA ARG A 124 -15.82 4.13 -22.78
C ARG A 124 -16.01 3.26 -24.03
N SER A 125 -16.63 2.08 -23.94
CA SER A 125 -16.80 1.14 -25.04
C SER A 125 -15.47 0.76 -25.76
N ASP A 126 -14.37 0.65 -25.00
CA ASP A 126 -13.03 0.37 -25.54
C ASP A 126 -12.70 -1.12 -25.40
N GLU A 127 -12.23 -1.78 -26.47
CA GLU A 127 -11.91 -3.21 -26.46
C GLU A 127 -10.72 -3.54 -25.55
N ASN A 128 -9.86 -2.58 -25.23
CA ASN A 128 -8.70 -2.73 -24.36
C ASN A 128 -9.02 -2.59 -22.85
N ALA A 129 -10.28 -2.34 -22.51
CA ALA A 129 -10.71 -2.08 -21.13
C ALA A 129 -10.30 -3.16 -20.12
N LYS A 130 -10.34 -4.44 -20.52
CA LYS A 130 -9.96 -5.57 -19.65
C LYS A 130 -8.45 -5.65 -19.40
N ALA A 131 -7.64 -5.38 -20.43
CA ALA A 131 -6.18 -5.36 -20.28
C ALA A 131 -5.72 -4.19 -19.39
N ASP A 132 -6.40 -3.07 -19.50
CA ASP A 132 -6.13 -1.88 -18.69
C ASP A 132 -6.44 -2.09 -17.18
N SER A 133 -7.44 -2.91 -16.86
CA SER A 133 -7.85 -3.18 -15.46
C SER A 133 -6.76 -3.89 -14.66
N PHE A 134 -6.04 -4.83 -15.26
CA PHE A 134 -4.93 -5.52 -14.60
C PHE A 134 -3.79 -4.57 -14.19
N GLY A 135 -3.49 -3.60 -15.02
CA GLY A 135 -2.46 -2.60 -14.74
C GLY A 135 -2.83 -1.61 -13.63
N LEU A 136 -4.12 -1.46 -13.31
CA LEU A 136 -4.57 -0.59 -12.22
C LEU A 136 -4.09 -1.07 -10.85
N VAL A 137 -4.07 -2.38 -10.62
CA VAL A 137 -3.57 -2.96 -9.36
C VAL A 137 -2.10 -2.58 -9.15
N GLY A 138 -1.26 -2.73 -10.19
CA GLY A 138 0.16 -2.34 -10.12
C GLY A 138 0.37 -0.85 -9.89
N LEU A 139 -0.52 0.01 -10.40
CA LEU A 139 -0.46 1.45 -10.15
C LEU A 139 -0.93 1.79 -8.74
N CYS A 140 -1.97 1.13 -8.23
CA CYS A 140 -2.48 1.35 -6.88
C CYS A 140 -1.48 0.90 -5.79
N SER A 141 -0.66 -0.13 -6.03
CA SER A 141 0.36 -0.57 -5.07
C SER A 141 1.51 0.43 -4.89
N ILE A 142 1.71 1.34 -5.86
CA ILE A 142 2.69 2.43 -5.73
C ILE A 142 2.26 3.44 -4.65
N GLY A 143 0.95 3.66 -4.47
CA GLY A 143 0.39 4.59 -3.51
C GLY A 143 0.91 4.38 -2.08
N PRO A 144 0.70 3.20 -1.50
CA PRO A 144 1.20 2.83 -0.19
C PRO A 144 2.70 3.03 -0.05
N ILE A 145 3.47 2.54 -1.04
CA ILE A 145 4.93 2.63 -1.01
C ILE A 145 5.37 4.10 -0.90
N LEU A 146 4.87 4.96 -1.79
CA LEU A 146 5.21 6.38 -1.76
C LEU A 146 4.74 7.07 -0.48
N SER A 147 3.55 6.73 0.02
CA SER A 147 3.01 7.33 1.23
C SER A 147 3.84 6.99 2.46
N VAL A 148 4.28 5.74 2.59
CA VAL A 148 5.14 5.31 3.71
C VAL A 148 6.55 5.89 3.58
N LEU A 149 7.12 5.97 2.38
CA LEU A 149 8.42 6.62 2.15
C LEU A 149 8.36 8.13 2.52
N LEU A 150 7.28 8.82 2.15
CA LEU A 150 7.07 10.21 2.54
C LEU A 150 6.87 10.37 4.06
N LEU A 151 6.10 9.46 4.68
CA LEU A 151 5.92 9.43 6.12
C LEU A 151 7.26 9.26 6.83
N GLY A 152 8.09 8.32 6.39
CA GLY A 152 9.43 8.10 6.91
C GLY A 152 10.34 9.31 6.78
N ALA A 153 10.28 10.01 5.65
CA ALA A 153 11.04 11.24 5.46
C ALA A 153 10.61 12.34 6.45
N ILE A 154 9.32 12.43 6.79
CA ILE A 154 8.80 13.37 7.78
C ILE A 154 9.21 12.96 9.20
N TYR A 155 9.10 11.68 9.55
CA TYR A 155 9.48 11.16 10.88
C TYR A 155 10.98 11.25 11.13
N LYS A 156 11.81 11.08 10.09
CA LYS A 156 13.27 11.25 10.18
C LYS A 156 13.68 12.68 10.57
N THR A 157 12.82 13.66 10.32
CA THR A 157 13.05 15.08 10.68
C THR A 157 12.76 15.35 12.16
N GLN A 158 12.10 14.42 12.88
CA GLN A 158 11.89 14.50 14.32
C GLN A 158 12.97 13.65 15.02
N PRO A 159 13.80 14.21 15.91
CA PRO A 159 14.77 13.42 16.65
C PRO A 159 14.02 12.38 17.49
N ALA A 160 14.42 11.12 17.34
CA ALA A 160 13.84 9.98 18.01
C ALA A 160 13.81 10.21 19.54
N GLN A 161 12.65 10.46 20.08
CA GLN A 161 12.36 10.27 21.50
C GLN A 161 11.76 8.88 21.64
N GLY A 162 12.54 7.94 22.14
CA GLY A 162 11.98 6.71 22.67
C GLY A 162 12.66 5.41 22.25
N GLU A 163 13.60 5.01 23.05
CA GLU A 163 13.91 3.66 23.58
C GLU A 163 13.75 2.41 22.68
N SER A 164 14.91 1.87 22.34
CA SER A 164 15.36 0.50 22.65
C SER A 164 14.26 -0.55 22.98
N GLY A 165 13.43 -0.91 21.99
CA GLY A 165 12.52 -2.07 22.11
C GLY A 165 12.87 -3.28 21.23
N ALA A 166 13.67 -3.08 20.19
CA ALA A 166 13.91 -4.10 19.16
C ALA A 166 14.84 -5.25 19.59
N VAL A 167 15.63 -5.07 20.65
CA VAL A 167 16.57 -6.11 21.12
C VAL A 167 15.89 -7.14 22.05
N SER A 168 14.75 -6.81 22.67
CA SER A 168 14.06 -7.69 23.62
C SER A 168 13.38 -8.88 22.96
N GLY A 169 12.81 -8.71 21.77
CA GLY A 169 12.06 -9.78 21.09
C GLY A 169 12.95 -10.92 20.55
N VAL A 170 14.14 -10.59 20.05
CA VAL A 170 15.09 -11.60 19.55
C VAL A 170 15.74 -12.36 20.70
N ALA A 171 16.04 -11.68 21.80
CA ALA A 171 16.56 -12.34 23.01
C ALA A 171 15.55 -13.33 23.59
N THR A 172 14.25 -12.98 23.65
CA THR A 172 13.19 -13.85 24.18
C THR A 172 12.97 -15.09 23.31
N THR A 173 13.03 -14.99 21.99
CA THR A 173 12.89 -16.14 21.07
C THR A 173 14.09 -17.07 21.13
N VAL A 174 15.29 -16.55 21.33
CA VAL A 174 16.51 -17.37 21.49
C VAL A 174 16.51 -18.08 22.84
N GLU A 175 16.03 -17.46 23.92
CA GLU A 175 15.88 -18.12 25.25
C GLU A 175 14.82 -19.21 25.22
N LEU A 176 13.63 -18.95 24.67
CA LEU A 176 12.58 -19.95 24.46
C LEU A 176 13.09 -21.14 23.63
N GLY A 177 13.91 -20.91 22.61
CA GLY A 177 14.54 -21.95 21.83
C GLY A 177 15.53 -22.81 22.64
N LYS A 178 16.25 -22.23 23.58
CA LYS A 178 17.16 -22.96 24.48
C LYS A 178 16.41 -23.84 25.48
N ASP A 179 15.34 -23.33 26.06
CA ASP A 179 14.50 -24.09 26.98
C ASP A 179 13.83 -25.26 26.31
N TYR A 180 13.35 -25.10 25.08
CA TYR A 180 12.78 -26.20 24.27
C TYR A 180 13.81 -27.31 23.95
N LEU A 181 15.06 -26.95 23.71
CA LEU A 181 16.13 -27.90 23.44
C LEU A 181 16.60 -28.61 24.72
N GLN A 182 16.52 -27.96 25.85
CA GLN A 182 16.91 -28.51 27.16
C GLN A 182 15.86 -29.50 27.66
N ASP A 183 14.57 -29.20 27.51
CA ASP A 183 13.47 -30.09 27.89
C ASP A 183 13.46 -31.37 27.00
N ARG A 184 13.78 -31.26 25.70
CA ARG A 184 13.93 -32.41 24.80
C ARG A 184 15.10 -33.31 25.14
N LYS A 185 16.17 -32.78 25.72
CA LYS A 185 17.30 -33.59 26.21
C LYS A 185 16.94 -34.34 27.52
N SER A 186 16.21 -33.72 28.40
CA SER A 186 15.73 -34.30 29.65
C SER A 186 14.77 -35.47 29.40
N THR A 187 13.88 -35.35 28.44
CA THR A 187 12.87 -36.37 28.10
C THR A 187 13.48 -37.61 27.38
N ARG A 188 14.68 -37.50 26.83
CA ARG A 188 15.38 -38.66 26.20
C ARG A 188 16.30 -39.44 27.11
N LEU A 189 16.48 -39.00 28.35
CA LEU A 189 17.38 -39.61 29.35
C LEU A 189 16.64 -40.34 30.48
N ASN A 190 15.32 -40.42 30.42
CA ASN A 190 14.43 -41.25 31.22
C ASN A 190 13.69 -42.24 30.32
#